data_bf09fe97f47913bab77004cd8ea00bb2
#
_entry.id   bf09fe97f47913bab77004cd8ea00bb2
#
_cell.length_a   1.000
_cell.length_b   1.000
_cell.length_c   1.000
_cell.angle_alpha   90.00
_cell.angle_beta   90.00
_cell.angle_gamma   90.00
#
_symmetry.space_group_name_H-M   'P 1'
#
loop_
_entity.id
_entity.type
_entity.pdbx_description
1 polymer ?
#
loop_
_entity_poly.entity_id
_entity_poly.type
_entity_poly.pdbx_seq_one_letter_code
_entity_poly.pdbx_strand_id
1 'polypeptide(L)' 'MTSIIVGGATTISNTGTLRIYNDSANAIDGTLGDWEFVEGESELYVINHKNNKKYKLSMVEVS' A
#
# COMPACT_ATOMS: atom_id res chain seq x y z
N MET A 1 5.70 -13.30 -13.68
CA MET A 1 5.04 -12.22 -12.94
C MET A 1 3.54 -12.29 -13.14
N THR A 2 2.77 -12.15 -12.10
CA THR A 2 1.32 -12.13 -12.18
C THR A 2 0.85 -10.68 -12.26
N SER A 3 -0.01 -10.40 -13.23
CA SER A 3 -0.62 -9.08 -13.39
C SER A 3 -2.07 -9.13 -12.97
N ILE A 4 -2.55 -8.02 -12.42
CA ILE A 4 -3.97 -7.84 -12.11
C ILE A 4 -4.53 -6.85 -13.12
N ILE A 5 -5.51 -7.30 -13.91
CA ILE A 5 -6.20 -6.46 -14.89
C ILE A 5 -7.67 -6.43 -14.49
N VAL A 6 -8.17 -5.25 -14.16
CA VAL A 6 -9.54 -5.08 -13.68
C VAL A 6 -10.25 -4.04 -14.53
N GLY A 7 -11.43 -4.40 -15.05
CA GLY A 7 -12.27 -3.51 -15.86
C GLY A 7 -13.13 -2.57 -15.02
N GLY A 8 -13.03 -2.60 -13.72
CA GLY A 8 -13.76 -1.75 -12.80
C GLY A 8 -12.98 -1.56 -11.50
N ALA A 9 -13.68 -1.32 -10.41
CA ALA A 9 -13.03 -1.12 -9.11
C ALA A 9 -12.66 -2.46 -8.48
N THR A 10 -11.54 -2.48 -7.75
CA THR A 10 -11.16 -3.59 -6.88
C THR A 10 -11.43 -3.21 -5.44
N THR A 11 -12.16 -4.06 -4.72
CA THR A 11 -12.51 -3.83 -3.32
C THR A 11 -11.80 -4.86 -2.44
N ILE A 12 -11.11 -4.37 -1.40
CA ILE A 12 -10.58 -5.19 -0.33
C ILE A 12 -11.37 -4.84 0.92
N SER A 13 -12.13 -5.80 1.46
CA SER A 13 -13.08 -5.54 2.53
C SER A 13 -12.84 -6.41 3.76
N ASN A 14 -13.59 -6.14 4.81
CA ASN A 14 -13.53 -6.80 6.11
C ASN A 14 -12.17 -6.57 6.78
N THR A 15 -11.43 -7.63 7.02
CA THR A 15 -10.11 -7.56 7.65
C THR A 15 -8.98 -7.50 6.61
N GLY A 16 -9.34 -7.38 5.33
CA GLY A 16 -8.34 -7.33 4.26
C GLY A 16 -7.55 -6.04 4.26
N THR A 17 -6.27 -6.15 3.96
CA THR A 17 -5.39 -5.00 3.76
C THR A 17 -4.67 -5.16 2.42
N LEU A 18 -4.13 -4.07 1.90
CA LEU A 18 -3.34 -4.11 0.67
C LEU A 18 -1.87 -4.02 1.03
N ARG A 19 -1.13 -5.11 0.77
CA ARG A 19 0.30 -5.16 1.02
C ARG A 19 1.04 -5.23 -0.31
N ILE A 20 2.03 -4.39 -0.46
CA ILE A 20 2.85 -4.29 -1.67
C ILE A 20 4.29 -4.62 -1.31
N TYR A 21 4.83 -5.70 -1.90
CA TYR A 21 6.22 -6.07 -1.65
C TYR A 21 6.79 -6.78 -2.88
N ASN A 22 8.11 -6.79 -2.97
CA ASN A 22 8.83 -7.46 -4.03
C ASN A 22 9.91 -8.36 -3.46
N ASP A 23 10.16 -9.48 -4.14
CA ASP A 23 11.31 -10.34 -3.89
C ASP A 23 12.46 -10.08 -4.88
N SER A 24 12.29 -9.09 -5.76
CA SER A 24 13.37 -8.58 -6.63
C SER A 24 13.41 -7.06 -6.55
N ALA A 25 14.62 -6.52 -6.71
CA ALA A 25 14.86 -5.09 -6.54
C ALA A 25 13.99 -4.24 -7.46
N ASN A 26 13.52 -3.11 -6.93
CA ASN A 26 12.74 -2.13 -7.68
C ASN A 26 13.61 -1.48 -8.76
N ALA A 27 13.03 -1.26 -9.94
CA ALA A 27 13.75 -0.68 -11.07
C ALA A 27 14.08 0.81 -10.90
N ILE A 28 13.41 1.51 -9.97
CA ILE A 28 13.63 2.94 -9.75
C ILE A 28 14.81 3.19 -8.83
N ASP A 29 14.86 2.51 -7.69
CA ASP A 29 15.90 2.77 -6.70
C ASP A 29 16.77 1.55 -6.36
N GLY A 30 16.47 0.41 -6.96
CA GLY A 30 17.26 -0.80 -6.77
C GLY A 30 17.07 -1.47 -5.43
N THR A 31 16.01 -1.15 -4.70
CA THR A 31 15.77 -1.71 -3.37
C THR A 31 14.54 -2.61 -3.33
N LEU A 32 14.48 -3.46 -2.31
CA LEU A 32 13.32 -4.27 -1.98
C LEU A 32 12.46 -3.51 -0.99
N GLY A 33 11.16 -3.40 -1.28
CA GLY A 33 10.22 -2.71 -0.39
C GLY A 33 9.16 -3.67 0.12
N ASP A 34 8.54 -3.30 1.23
CA ASP A 34 7.44 -4.06 1.82
C ASP A 34 6.54 -3.08 2.58
N TRP A 35 5.43 -2.69 1.97
CA TRP A 35 4.50 -1.70 2.50
C TRP A 35 3.09 -2.25 2.55
N GLU A 36 2.33 -1.77 3.52
CA GLU A 36 0.94 -2.14 3.70
C GLU A 36 0.09 -0.90 3.91
N PHE A 37 -1.07 -0.83 3.21
CA PHE A 37 -2.05 0.24 3.39
C PHE A 37 -3.08 -0.20 4.41
N VAL A 38 -3.37 0.68 5.39
CA VAL A 38 -4.36 0.42 6.44
C VAL A 38 -5.29 1.62 6.52
N GLU A 39 -6.58 1.37 6.32
CA GLU A 39 -7.58 2.43 6.40
C GLU A 39 -8.05 2.66 7.83
N GLY A 40 -8.13 3.93 8.23
CA GLY A 40 -8.90 4.34 9.38
C GLY A 40 -10.18 4.99 8.91
N GLU A 41 -11.05 5.38 9.82
CA GLU A 41 -12.30 6.04 9.44
C GLU A 41 -12.05 7.38 8.75
N SER A 42 -11.12 8.16 9.26
CA SER A 42 -10.82 9.50 8.75
C SER A 42 -9.41 9.66 8.20
N GLU A 43 -8.56 8.67 8.38
CA GLU A 43 -7.16 8.74 8.01
C GLU A 43 -6.74 7.50 7.25
N LEU A 44 -5.76 7.64 6.39
CA LEU A 44 -5.15 6.52 5.68
C LEU A 44 -3.70 6.38 6.15
N TYR A 45 -3.32 5.17 6.51
CA TYR A 45 -2.00 4.88 7.05
C TYR A 45 -1.24 3.94 6.12
N VAL A 46 0.09 3.99 6.21
CA VAL A 46 0.97 3.00 5.58
C VAL A 46 1.96 2.47 6.60
N ILE A 47 2.25 1.20 6.52
CA ILE A 47 3.22 0.52 7.37
C ILE A 47 4.40 0.11 6.50
N ASN A 48 5.61 0.46 6.92
CA ASN A 48 6.84 -0.03 6.30
C ASN A 48 7.31 -1.24 7.09
N HIS A 49 7.19 -2.43 6.51
CA HIS A 49 7.55 -3.68 7.18
C HIS A 49 9.06 -3.92 7.26
N LYS A 50 9.85 -3.11 6.56
CA LYS A 50 11.32 -3.22 6.64
C LYS A 50 11.87 -2.58 7.91
N ASN A 51 11.25 -1.50 8.38
CA ASN A 51 11.67 -0.81 9.60
C ASN A 51 10.61 -0.84 10.71
N ASN A 52 9.47 -1.47 10.46
CA ASN A 52 8.34 -1.60 11.40
C ASN A 52 7.78 -0.25 11.86
N LYS A 53 7.85 0.76 11.00
CA LYS A 53 7.30 2.09 11.30
C LYS A 53 5.98 2.29 10.59
N LYS A 54 5.11 3.03 11.25
CA LYS A 54 3.78 3.38 10.74
C LYS A 54 3.73 4.86 10.43
N TYR A 55 3.11 5.20 9.32
CA TYR A 55 3.02 6.59 8.85
C TYR A 55 1.56 6.91 8.55
N LYS A 56 1.18 8.15 8.77
CA LYS A 56 -0.11 8.68 8.36
C LYS A 56 0.10 9.47 7.06
N LEU A 57 -0.75 9.22 6.07
CA LEU A 57 -0.70 9.99 4.83
C LEU A 57 -1.29 11.37 5.06
N SER A 58 -0.55 12.40 4.61
CA SER A 58 -1.03 13.77 4.62
C SER A 58 -1.77 14.04 3.33
N MET A 59 -3.02 14.48 3.43
CA MET A 59 -3.89 14.65 2.27
C MET A 59 -4.54 16.03 2.27
N VAL A 60 -4.86 16.52 1.07
CA VAL A 60 -5.55 17.78 0.86
C VAL A 60 -6.95 17.46 0.35
N GLU A 61 -7.96 17.99 1.02
CA GLU A 61 -9.35 17.82 0.61
C GLU A 61 -9.61 18.53 -0.71
N VAL A 62 -10.30 17.83 -1.60
CA VAL A 62 -10.76 18.37 -2.88
C VAL A 62 -12.28 18.30 -2.91
N SER A 63 -12.96 19.34 -2.67
CA SER A 63 -14.41 19.27 -2.57
C SER A 63 -15.14 20.08 -3.64
#